data_79aa1a3f7cf02d636ca557e30cda4daa
#
_entry.id   79aa1a3f7cf02d636ca557e30cda4daa
#
_cell.length_a   1.000
_cell.length_b   1.000
_cell.length_c   1.000
_cell.angle_alpha   90.00
_cell.angle_beta   90.00
_cell.angle_gamma   90.00
#
_symmetry.space_group_name_H-M   'P 1'
#
loop_
_entity.id
_entity.type
_entity.pdbx_description
1 polymer ?
#
loop_
_entity_poly.entity_id
_entity_poly.type
_entity_poly.pdbx_seq_one_letter_code
_entity_poly.pdbx_strand_id
1 'polypeptide(L)'
;MSNIQQHQPPNNPKTTMPDLTKPTKRILFIASIGNPAPYRTTRHSAGHILFESLVPLLPSRFSPTPNRTLSEAEQSVLYKTWKSPAYMNESGGKLVRRLHKWISTLDIQQRQPTLVILHDELESPLGKVRVKRGGAEAASLRGHRGLISIMEVLRGKGLYPPRAPAENTGLSIMRVGVGIGRPESRERGSVADYVLTKMSPKELTAVRAAADPVVELLLEELYREQEQS
;
A
#
# COMPACT_ATOMS: atom_id res chain seq x y z
N MET A 1 -22.54 24.16 43.89
CA MET A 1 -22.45 24.70 42.52
C MET A 1 -21.41 23.90 41.78
N SER A 2 -21.85 22.91 41.00
CA SER A 2 -20.97 21.91 40.35
C SER A 2 -20.72 22.36 38.90
N ASN A 3 -19.46 22.64 38.58
CA ASN A 3 -19.02 23.01 37.25
C ASN A 3 -18.98 21.76 36.37
N ILE A 4 -19.88 21.64 35.43
CA ILE A 4 -19.87 20.63 34.37
C ILE A 4 -18.98 21.17 33.25
N GLN A 5 -17.74 20.65 33.15
CA GLN A 5 -16.89 20.88 31.98
C GLN A 5 -17.44 20.07 30.79
N GLN A 6 -17.92 20.79 29.79
CA GLN A 6 -18.29 20.21 28.50
C GLN A 6 -17.02 19.76 27.75
N HIS A 7 -16.86 18.47 27.57
CA HIS A 7 -15.87 17.89 26.67
C HIS A 7 -16.28 18.17 25.21
N GLN A 8 -15.57 19.06 24.55
CA GLN A 8 -15.63 19.16 23.09
C GLN A 8 -15.00 17.92 22.45
N PRO A 9 -15.64 17.31 21.44
CA PRO A 9 -15.02 16.21 20.69
C PRO A 9 -13.83 16.73 19.89
N PRO A 10 -12.78 15.90 19.69
CA PRO A 10 -11.60 16.30 18.93
C PRO A 10 -11.98 16.65 17.49
N ASN A 11 -11.54 17.84 17.08
CA ASN A 11 -11.71 18.36 15.72
C ASN A 11 -10.93 17.44 14.76
N ASN A 12 -11.64 16.51 14.10
CA ASN A 12 -11.07 15.71 13.02
C ASN A 12 -10.85 16.65 11.83
N PRO A 13 -9.62 16.85 11.33
CA PRO A 13 -9.40 17.65 10.14
C PRO A 13 -10.18 17.00 9.00
N LYS A 14 -11.13 17.74 8.43
CA LYS A 14 -11.82 17.35 7.19
C LYS A 14 -10.72 17.20 6.13
N THR A 15 -10.41 15.96 5.76
CA THR A 15 -9.51 15.67 4.64
C THR A 15 -10.17 16.24 3.38
N THR A 16 -9.69 17.40 2.97
CA THR A 16 -10.15 18.01 1.72
C THR A 16 -9.52 17.21 0.58
N MET A 17 -10.33 16.71 -0.34
CA MET A 17 -9.84 15.98 -1.51
C MET A 17 -8.83 16.83 -2.28
N PRO A 18 -7.72 16.23 -2.77
CA PRO A 18 -6.72 16.96 -3.52
C PRO A 18 -7.28 17.48 -4.84
N ASP A 19 -6.79 18.64 -5.27
CA ASP A 19 -7.12 19.22 -6.56
C ASP A 19 -6.41 18.43 -7.69
N LEU A 20 -7.14 17.56 -8.36
CA LEU A 20 -6.63 16.65 -9.38
C LEU A 20 -6.18 17.37 -10.66
N THR A 21 -6.43 18.67 -10.81
CA THR A 21 -5.96 19.47 -11.96
C THR A 21 -4.50 19.90 -11.82
N LYS A 22 -3.95 19.85 -10.61
CA LYS A 22 -2.55 20.23 -10.36
C LYS A 22 -1.58 19.15 -10.82
N PRO A 23 -0.41 19.53 -11.36
CA PRO A 23 0.62 18.57 -11.70
C PRO A 23 1.17 17.89 -10.42
N THR A 24 1.35 16.58 -10.46
CA THR A 24 1.93 15.83 -9.36
C THR A 24 3.44 15.68 -9.53
N LYS A 25 4.19 15.80 -8.45
CA LYS A 25 5.62 15.43 -8.44
C LYS A 25 5.81 13.94 -8.13
N ARG A 26 4.83 13.28 -7.49
CA ARG A 26 4.89 11.86 -7.14
C ARG A 26 4.34 10.99 -8.26
N ILE A 27 4.87 9.78 -8.32
CA ILE A 27 4.38 8.71 -9.20
C ILE A 27 4.36 7.40 -8.40
N LEU A 28 3.28 6.64 -8.50
CA LEU A 28 3.06 5.47 -7.65
C LEU A 28 3.40 4.16 -8.36
N PHE A 29 4.20 3.31 -7.72
CA PHE A 29 4.32 1.90 -8.08
C PHE A 29 3.45 1.08 -7.12
N ILE A 30 2.24 0.74 -7.54
CA ILE A 30 1.24 0.04 -6.72
C ILE A 30 1.45 -1.46 -6.89
N ALA A 31 2.03 -2.07 -5.88
CA ALA A 31 2.33 -3.50 -5.85
C ALA A 31 1.46 -4.22 -4.83
N SER A 32 1.00 -5.42 -5.16
CA SER A 32 0.38 -6.30 -4.18
C SER A 32 1.21 -7.54 -3.92
N ILE A 33 1.20 -8.01 -2.67
CA ILE A 33 1.80 -9.27 -2.24
C ILE A 33 0.72 -10.21 -1.70
N GLY A 34 0.94 -11.49 -1.91
CA GLY A 34 0.02 -12.57 -1.57
C GLY A 34 0.56 -13.89 -2.11
N ASN A 35 -0.20 -14.96 -2.00
CA ASN A 35 0.19 -16.26 -2.49
C ASN A 35 -0.57 -16.64 -3.78
N PRO A 36 0.08 -17.37 -4.72
CA PRO A 36 -0.60 -17.91 -5.89
C PRO A 36 -1.54 -19.07 -5.51
N ALA A 37 -2.17 -19.71 -6.48
CA ALA A 37 -2.93 -20.94 -6.27
C ALA A 37 -2.07 -22.00 -5.54
N PRO A 38 -2.64 -22.79 -4.60
CA PRO A 38 -4.06 -22.82 -4.20
C PRO A 38 -4.46 -21.81 -3.11
N TYR A 39 -3.55 -20.91 -2.69
CA TYR A 39 -3.72 -19.99 -1.54
C TYR A 39 -4.29 -18.62 -1.93
N ARG A 40 -4.85 -18.47 -3.14
CA ARG A 40 -5.31 -17.16 -3.66
C ARG A 40 -6.40 -16.50 -2.82
N THR A 41 -7.21 -17.25 -2.12
CA THR A 41 -8.33 -16.76 -1.30
C THR A 41 -8.05 -16.86 0.20
N THR A 42 -6.82 -17.15 0.60
CA THR A 42 -6.45 -17.15 2.02
C THR A 42 -6.27 -15.73 2.54
N ARG A 43 -6.32 -15.56 3.87
CA ARG A 43 -6.13 -14.25 4.53
C ARG A 43 -4.78 -13.62 4.18
N HIS A 44 -3.74 -14.42 4.04
CA HIS A 44 -2.41 -13.94 3.62
C HIS A 44 -2.36 -13.44 2.16
N SER A 45 -3.41 -13.64 1.38
CA SER A 45 -3.56 -13.10 0.02
C SER A 45 -4.50 -11.89 -0.06
N ALA A 46 -4.89 -11.31 1.09
CA ALA A 46 -5.80 -10.16 1.14
C ALA A 46 -5.26 -8.97 0.34
N GLY A 47 -3.93 -8.75 0.29
CA GLY A 47 -3.31 -7.74 -0.56
C GLY A 47 -3.63 -7.93 -2.05
N HIS A 48 -3.67 -9.18 -2.55
CA HIS A 48 -4.04 -9.48 -3.92
C HIS A 48 -5.54 -9.28 -4.19
N ILE A 49 -6.39 -9.65 -3.23
CA ILE A 49 -7.85 -9.48 -3.35
C ILE A 49 -8.22 -8.01 -3.37
N LEU A 50 -7.60 -7.21 -2.49
CA LEU A 50 -7.72 -5.75 -2.51
C LEU A 50 -7.26 -5.17 -3.85
N PHE A 51 -6.10 -5.59 -4.37
CA PHE A 51 -5.55 -5.13 -5.64
C PHE A 51 -6.50 -5.39 -6.82
N GLU A 52 -7.09 -6.58 -6.89
CA GLU A 52 -8.04 -6.97 -7.96
C GLU A 52 -9.30 -6.08 -7.96
N SER A 53 -9.73 -5.60 -6.80
CA SER A 53 -10.87 -4.67 -6.67
C SER A 53 -10.47 -3.21 -6.88
N LEU A 54 -9.25 -2.84 -6.51
CA LEU A 54 -8.72 -1.48 -6.58
C LEU A 54 -8.36 -1.05 -8.01
N VAL A 55 -7.62 -1.90 -8.75
CA VAL A 55 -7.07 -1.52 -10.06
C VAL A 55 -8.12 -1.06 -11.06
N PRO A 56 -9.30 -1.69 -11.18
CA PRO A 56 -10.35 -1.23 -12.09
C PRO A 56 -10.92 0.16 -11.76
N LEU A 57 -10.78 0.63 -10.51
CA LEU A 57 -11.29 1.94 -10.07
C LEU A 57 -10.34 3.08 -10.44
N LEU A 58 -9.03 2.82 -10.50
CA LEU A 58 -8.01 3.85 -10.63
C LEU A 58 -8.19 4.76 -11.86
N PRO A 59 -8.46 4.25 -13.07
CA PRO A 59 -8.52 5.11 -14.27
C PRO A 59 -9.63 6.16 -14.21
N SER A 60 -10.78 5.85 -13.62
CA SER A 60 -11.89 6.79 -13.47
C SER A 60 -11.70 7.71 -12.26
N ARG A 61 -11.22 7.17 -11.15
CA ARG A 61 -11.08 7.91 -9.89
C ARG A 61 -9.88 8.87 -9.89
N PHE A 62 -8.87 8.60 -10.69
CA PHE A 62 -7.69 9.48 -10.86
C PHE A 62 -7.88 10.51 -11.97
N SER A 63 -8.99 10.45 -12.71
CA SER A 63 -9.31 11.44 -13.74
C SER A 63 -9.70 12.78 -13.09
N PRO A 64 -9.10 13.90 -13.51
CA PRO A 64 -9.52 15.23 -13.06
C PRO A 64 -10.89 15.65 -13.63
N THR A 65 -11.35 14.94 -14.65
CA THR A 65 -12.63 15.22 -15.33
C THR A 65 -13.67 14.21 -14.88
N PRO A 66 -14.81 14.64 -14.31
CA PRO A 66 -15.93 13.75 -13.96
C PRO A 66 -16.38 12.89 -15.15
N ASN A 67 -16.75 11.65 -14.87
CA ASN A 67 -17.23 10.67 -15.87
C ASN A 67 -16.26 10.36 -17.02
N ARG A 68 -14.98 10.69 -16.87
CA ARG A 68 -13.91 10.34 -17.81
C ARG A 68 -12.98 9.29 -17.20
N THR A 69 -12.51 8.40 -18.05
CA THR A 69 -11.48 7.40 -17.69
C THR A 69 -10.14 7.80 -18.31
N LEU A 70 -9.06 7.72 -17.54
CA LEU A 70 -7.72 7.98 -18.02
C LEU A 70 -7.30 6.96 -19.09
N SER A 71 -6.70 7.43 -20.18
CA SER A 71 -5.98 6.59 -21.15
C SER A 71 -4.76 5.92 -20.51
N GLU A 72 -4.22 4.87 -21.14
CA GLU A 72 -3.01 4.19 -20.65
C GLU A 72 -1.80 5.15 -20.54
N ALA A 73 -1.67 6.09 -21.47
CA ALA A 73 -0.60 7.11 -21.43
C ALA A 73 -0.74 8.01 -20.19
N GLU A 74 -1.94 8.50 -19.89
CA GLU A 74 -2.21 9.31 -18.70
C GLU A 74 -2.02 8.51 -17.41
N GLN A 75 -2.43 7.26 -17.37
CA GLN A 75 -2.16 6.38 -16.23
C GLN A 75 -0.67 6.21 -15.99
N SER A 76 0.12 6.02 -17.04
CA SER A 76 1.56 5.76 -16.95
C SER A 76 2.36 6.89 -16.32
N VAL A 77 1.85 8.13 -16.35
CA VAL A 77 2.50 9.29 -15.69
C VAL A 77 2.05 9.48 -14.25
N LEU A 78 1.03 8.76 -13.78
CA LEU A 78 0.51 8.83 -12.42
C LEU A 78 0.86 7.57 -11.61
N TYR A 79 0.70 6.38 -12.23
CA TYR A 79 0.95 5.13 -11.54
C TYR A 79 1.35 3.98 -12.48
N LYS A 80 1.97 2.98 -11.88
CA LYS A 80 2.20 1.64 -12.44
C LYS A 80 1.68 0.60 -11.47
N THR A 81 0.94 -0.39 -11.96
CA THR A 81 0.43 -1.50 -11.15
C THR A 81 1.23 -2.78 -11.36
N TRP A 82 1.37 -3.58 -10.31
CA TRP A 82 2.04 -4.87 -10.39
C TRP A 82 1.54 -5.84 -9.31
N LYS A 83 1.11 -7.02 -9.73
CA LYS A 83 0.71 -8.12 -8.85
C LYS A 83 1.85 -9.12 -8.73
N SER A 84 2.27 -9.48 -7.51
CA SER A 84 3.34 -10.47 -7.29
C SER A 84 2.91 -11.85 -7.79
N PRO A 85 3.69 -12.49 -8.67
CA PRO A 85 3.44 -13.88 -9.07
C PRO A 85 4.10 -14.89 -8.13
N ALA A 86 4.80 -14.42 -7.08
CA ALA A 86 5.58 -15.24 -6.16
C ALA A 86 4.79 -15.59 -4.92
N TYR A 87 5.25 -16.62 -4.22
CA TYR A 87 4.86 -16.84 -2.84
C TYR A 87 5.30 -15.68 -1.95
N MET A 88 4.59 -15.50 -0.83
CA MET A 88 4.75 -14.36 0.07
C MET A 88 6.21 -14.10 0.47
N ASN A 89 6.94 -15.12 0.88
CA ASN A 89 8.33 -15.04 1.32
C ASN A 89 9.34 -14.76 0.20
N GLU A 90 8.94 -14.94 -1.06
CA GLU A 90 9.79 -14.72 -2.25
C GLU A 90 9.46 -13.40 -2.98
N SER A 91 8.53 -12.63 -2.44
CA SER A 91 8.03 -11.40 -3.09
C SER A 91 9.11 -10.36 -3.32
N GLY A 92 10.10 -10.25 -2.42
CA GLY A 92 11.12 -9.21 -2.47
C GLY A 92 11.94 -9.20 -3.75
N GLY A 93 12.51 -10.35 -4.14
CA GLY A 93 13.37 -10.42 -5.32
C GLY A 93 12.67 -10.03 -6.63
N LYS A 94 11.43 -10.52 -6.82
CA LYS A 94 10.65 -10.24 -8.05
C LYS A 94 10.12 -8.81 -8.07
N LEU A 95 9.59 -8.32 -6.94
CA LEU A 95 9.08 -6.96 -6.82
C LEU A 95 10.19 -5.93 -7.04
N VAL A 96 11.30 -6.06 -6.32
CA VAL A 96 12.38 -5.07 -6.36
C VAL A 96 13.05 -5.03 -7.73
N ARG A 97 13.21 -6.18 -8.41
CA ARG A 97 13.68 -6.20 -9.81
C ARG A 97 12.75 -5.42 -10.73
N ARG A 98 11.43 -5.59 -10.59
CA ARG A 98 10.44 -4.89 -11.40
C ARG A 98 10.41 -3.40 -11.10
N LEU A 99 10.46 -3.05 -9.82
CA LEU A 99 10.52 -1.67 -9.34
C LEU A 99 11.78 -0.96 -9.85
N HIS A 100 12.95 -1.57 -9.70
CA HIS A 100 14.22 -1.00 -10.15
C HIS A 100 14.23 -0.72 -11.66
N LYS A 101 13.76 -1.69 -12.47
CA LYS A 101 13.60 -1.49 -13.92
C LYS A 101 12.65 -0.33 -14.24
N TRP A 102 11.59 -0.14 -13.46
CA TRP A 102 10.67 0.97 -13.67
C TRP A 102 11.27 2.31 -13.24
N ILE A 103 11.92 2.37 -12.07
CA ILE A 103 12.61 3.60 -11.61
C ILE A 103 13.64 4.06 -12.64
N SER A 104 14.41 3.15 -13.27
CA SER A 104 15.41 3.51 -14.29
C SER A 104 14.82 4.13 -15.56
N THR A 105 13.50 4.09 -15.75
CA THR A 105 12.80 4.77 -16.86
C THR A 105 12.25 6.13 -16.47
N LEU A 106 12.36 6.54 -15.21
CA LEU A 106 11.84 7.80 -14.71
C LEU A 106 12.90 8.90 -14.73
N ASP A 107 12.47 10.11 -15.01
CA ASP A 107 13.25 11.31 -14.66
C ASP A 107 13.04 11.59 -13.16
N ILE A 108 13.93 11.08 -12.33
CA ILE A 108 13.87 11.21 -10.87
C ILE A 108 14.09 12.65 -10.38
N GLN A 109 14.57 13.55 -11.24
CA GLN A 109 14.68 14.98 -10.92
C GLN A 109 13.30 15.65 -10.92
N GLN A 110 12.41 15.18 -11.79
CA GLN A 110 11.04 15.71 -11.92
C GLN A 110 10.01 14.84 -11.22
N ARG A 111 10.31 13.56 -10.94
CA ARG A 111 9.36 12.58 -10.44
C ARG A 111 9.89 11.86 -9.21
N GLN A 112 9.09 11.80 -8.17
CA GLN A 112 9.38 11.10 -6.93
C GLN A 112 8.64 9.76 -6.88
N PRO A 113 9.33 8.62 -7.05
CA PRO A 113 8.68 7.32 -7.00
C PRO A 113 8.25 6.99 -5.58
N THR A 114 7.01 6.51 -5.42
CA THR A 114 6.50 5.92 -4.19
C THR A 114 6.14 4.46 -4.46
N LEU A 115 6.79 3.54 -3.75
CA LEU A 115 6.39 2.14 -3.72
C LEU A 115 5.22 1.98 -2.74
N VAL A 116 4.04 1.68 -3.27
CA VAL A 116 2.87 1.29 -2.48
C VAL A 116 2.81 -0.23 -2.42
N ILE A 117 2.75 -0.80 -1.19
CA ILE A 117 2.67 -2.25 -0.98
C ILE A 117 1.33 -2.58 -0.33
N LEU A 118 0.45 -3.25 -1.09
CA LEU A 118 -0.81 -3.78 -0.59
C LEU A 118 -0.56 -5.15 0.04
N HIS A 119 -0.94 -5.30 1.31
CA HIS A 119 -0.70 -6.52 2.08
C HIS A 119 -1.82 -6.78 3.11
N ASP A 120 -1.85 -7.97 3.71
CA ASP A 120 -2.69 -8.27 4.85
C ASP A 120 -2.17 -7.61 6.13
N GLU A 121 -3.07 -7.09 6.97
CA GLU A 121 -2.73 -6.51 8.28
C GLU A 121 -3.47 -7.26 9.40
N LEU A 122 -2.72 -8.03 10.16
CA LEU A 122 -3.23 -8.89 11.23
C LEU A 122 -3.78 -8.07 12.42
N GLU A 123 -3.19 -6.90 12.67
CA GLU A 123 -3.52 -6.06 13.84
C GLU A 123 -4.66 -5.07 13.56
N SER A 124 -5.32 -5.17 12.42
CA SER A 124 -6.47 -4.33 12.07
C SER A 124 -7.74 -5.16 11.98
N PRO A 125 -8.88 -4.62 12.43
CA PRO A 125 -10.18 -5.27 12.22
C PRO A 125 -10.41 -5.57 10.74
N LEU A 126 -11.21 -6.59 10.46
CA LEU A 126 -11.53 -7.04 9.11
C LEU A 126 -11.98 -5.89 8.19
N GLY A 127 -11.35 -5.78 7.02
CA GLY A 127 -11.64 -4.75 6.02
C GLY A 127 -11.16 -3.33 6.36
N LYS A 128 -10.66 -3.07 7.56
CA LYS A 128 -10.12 -1.76 7.92
C LYS A 128 -8.74 -1.54 7.29
N VAL A 129 -8.55 -0.38 6.68
CA VAL A 129 -7.29 0.00 6.05
C VAL A 129 -6.37 0.66 7.07
N ARG A 130 -5.09 0.28 7.05
CA ARG A 130 -4.04 0.89 7.85
C ARG A 130 -2.86 1.27 6.96
N VAL A 131 -2.47 2.53 7.01
CA VAL A 131 -1.31 3.04 6.27
C VAL A 131 -0.12 3.20 7.21
N LYS A 132 1.04 2.78 6.75
CA LYS A 132 2.34 3.03 7.38
C LYS A 132 3.29 3.53 6.31
N ARG A 133 3.96 4.65 6.55
CA ARG A 133 5.00 5.19 5.67
C ARG A 133 6.37 4.74 6.14
N GLY A 134 7.31 4.61 5.21
CA GLY A 134 8.66 4.11 5.50
C GLY A 134 8.76 2.58 5.60
N GLY A 135 9.98 2.12 5.81
CA GLY A 135 10.34 0.70 5.97
C GLY A 135 10.30 0.23 7.42
N ALA A 136 11.20 -0.71 7.75
CA ALA A 136 11.30 -1.29 9.10
C ALA A 136 11.74 -0.28 10.16
N GLU A 137 12.49 0.75 9.77
CA GLU A 137 12.98 1.83 10.61
C GLU A 137 11.83 2.74 11.11
N ALA A 138 10.80 2.93 10.29
CA ALA A 138 9.67 3.78 10.63
C ALA A 138 8.56 3.04 11.38
N ALA A 139 8.35 1.76 11.07
CA ALA A 139 7.34 0.95 11.73
C ALA A 139 7.60 -0.55 11.59
N SER A 140 7.46 -1.29 12.67
CA SER A 140 7.68 -2.74 12.74
C SER A 140 6.96 -3.49 11.61
N LEU A 141 7.65 -4.48 11.04
CA LEU A 141 7.10 -5.41 10.05
C LEU A 141 6.29 -6.56 10.70
N ARG A 142 6.33 -6.66 12.03
CA ARG A 142 5.56 -7.63 12.86
C ARG A 142 5.63 -9.08 12.38
N GLY A 143 6.78 -9.49 11.86
CA GLY A 143 7.00 -10.85 11.35
C GLY A 143 6.33 -11.15 10.01
N HIS A 144 5.79 -10.16 9.31
CA HIS A 144 5.20 -10.33 7.98
C HIS A 144 6.29 -10.66 6.95
N ARG A 145 6.45 -11.94 6.61
CA ARG A 145 7.57 -12.45 5.80
C ARG A 145 7.70 -11.78 4.43
N GLY A 146 6.58 -11.44 3.78
CA GLY A 146 6.60 -10.74 2.50
C GLY A 146 7.18 -9.33 2.60
N LEU A 147 6.78 -8.56 3.62
CA LEU A 147 7.33 -7.22 3.87
C LEU A 147 8.81 -7.31 4.26
N ILE A 148 9.18 -8.26 5.10
CA ILE A 148 10.59 -8.49 5.48
C ILE A 148 11.43 -8.76 4.24
N SER A 149 11.02 -9.71 3.38
CA SER A 149 11.70 -10.05 2.13
C SER A 149 11.89 -8.83 1.21
N ILE A 150 10.86 -7.98 1.08
CA ILE A 150 10.95 -6.76 0.26
C ILE A 150 11.96 -5.78 0.84
N MET A 151 11.90 -5.51 2.15
CA MET A 151 12.79 -4.54 2.80
C MET A 151 14.25 -4.99 2.80
N GLU A 152 14.50 -6.28 2.98
CA GLU A 152 15.86 -6.86 2.89
C GLU A 152 16.45 -6.68 1.49
N VAL A 153 15.68 -6.97 0.43
CA VAL A 153 16.16 -6.82 -0.95
C VAL A 153 16.32 -5.35 -1.34
N LEU A 154 15.42 -4.45 -0.92
CA LEU A 154 15.56 -3.00 -1.13
C LEU A 154 16.84 -2.48 -0.49
N ARG A 155 17.11 -2.87 0.77
CA ARG A 155 18.36 -2.52 1.49
C ARG A 155 19.58 -3.09 0.80
N GLY A 156 19.55 -4.37 0.42
CA GLY A 156 20.66 -5.03 -0.28
C GLY A 156 21.02 -4.36 -1.61
N LYS A 157 20.05 -3.75 -2.28
CA LYS A 157 20.23 -3.00 -3.53
C LYS A 157 20.54 -1.50 -3.34
N GLY A 158 20.60 -1.01 -2.11
CA GLY A 158 20.77 0.43 -1.83
C GLY A 158 19.58 1.31 -2.24
N LEU A 159 18.42 0.71 -2.55
CA LEU A 159 17.25 1.48 -3.03
C LEU A 159 16.47 2.13 -1.89
N TYR A 160 16.48 1.50 -0.70
CA TYR A 160 15.79 2.04 0.47
C TYR A 160 16.21 1.32 1.78
N PRO A 161 16.53 2.05 2.86
CA PRO A 161 16.93 3.46 2.80
C PRO A 161 18.21 3.62 1.95
N PRO A 162 18.47 4.77 1.34
CA PRO A 162 19.68 4.99 0.58
C PRO A 162 20.91 4.92 1.50
N ARG A 163 22.01 4.32 1.03
CA ARG A 163 23.27 4.19 1.81
C ARG A 163 24.09 5.47 1.79
N ALA A 164 23.97 6.23 0.70
CA ALA A 164 24.66 7.51 0.51
C ALA A 164 23.75 8.49 -0.23
N PRO A 165 23.98 9.83 -0.10
CA PRO A 165 23.20 10.83 -0.83
C PRO A 165 23.19 10.62 -2.35
N ALA A 166 24.29 10.16 -2.93
CA ALA A 166 24.41 9.86 -4.35
C ALA A 166 23.54 8.67 -4.81
N GLU A 167 23.17 7.76 -3.89
CA GLU A 167 22.29 6.61 -4.17
C GLU A 167 20.81 6.92 -3.95
N ASN A 168 20.48 8.17 -3.58
CA ASN A 168 19.13 8.55 -3.27
C ASN A 168 18.26 8.60 -4.54
N THR A 169 17.52 7.55 -4.78
CA THR A 169 16.54 7.46 -5.87
C THR A 169 15.26 8.29 -5.61
N GLY A 170 15.18 8.98 -4.48
CA GLY A 170 13.96 9.64 -4.03
C GLY A 170 12.81 8.68 -3.70
N LEU A 171 13.10 7.36 -3.63
CA LEU A 171 12.08 6.35 -3.38
C LEU A 171 11.45 6.50 -2.00
N SER A 172 10.15 6.72 -1.97
CA SER A 172 9.34 6.64 -0.75
C SER A 172 8.63 5.29 -0.67
N ILE A 173 8.27 4.87 0.54
CA ILE A 173 7.52 3.63 0.77
C ILE A 173 6.21 3.94 1.51
N MET A 174 5.11 3.40 0.99
CA MET A 174 3.80 3.41 1.60
C MET A 174 3.29 1.97 1.72
N ARG A 175 3.07 1.49 2.93
CA ARG A 175 2.51 0.17 3.21
C ARG A 175 1.03 0.32 3.51
N VAL A 176 0.18 -0.31 2.72
CA VAL A 176 -1.27 -0.30 2.84
C VAL A 176 -1.72 -1.69 3.26
N GLY A 177 -1.99 -1.84 4.54
CA GLY A 177 -2.47 -3.07 5.13
C GLY A 177 -4.00 -3.10 5.15
N VAL A 178 -4.60 -4.15 4.59
CA VAL A 178 -6.03 -4.43 4.75
C VAL A 178 -6.23 -5.41 5.91
N GLY A 179 -7.05 -5.02 6.86
CA GLY A 179 -7.31 -5.79 8.07
C GLY A 179 -7.93 -7.15 7.76
N ILE A 180 -7.34 -8.19 8.33
CA ILE A 180 -7.85 -9.57 8.27
C ILE A 180 -8.33 -10.06 9.66
N GLY A 181 -8.17 -9.21 10.70
CA GLY A 181 -8.39 -9.62 12.07
C GLY A 181 -7.30 -10.54 12.58
N ARG A 182 -7.43 -10.98 13.82
CA ARG A 182 -6.46 -11.80 14.53
C ARG A 182 -7.12 -13.04 15.11
N PRO A 183 -6.43 -14.21 15.15
CA PRO A 183 -6.89 -15.35 15.94
C PRO A 183 -6.79 -15.03 17.43
N GLU A 184 -7.53 -15.74 18.25
CA GLU A 184 -7.49 -15.61 19.72
C GLU A 184 -6.09 -15.95 20.27
N SER A 185 -5.48 -17.02 19.76
CA SER A 185 -4.12 -17.39 20.11
C SER A 185 -3.08 -16.52 19.43
N ARG A 186 -2.05 -16.15 20.19
CA ARG A 186 -0.89 -15.39 19.69
C ARG A 186 0.29 -16.29 19.33
N GLU A 187 0.16 -17.58 19.49
CA GLU A 187 1.19 -18.55 19.15
C GLU A 187 1.50 -18.52 17.66
N ARG A 188 2.78 -18.67 17.32
CA ARG A 188 3.26 -18.58 15.93
C ARG A 188 2.57 -19.60 15.00
N GLY A 189 2.32 -20.83 15.48
CA GLY A 189 1.63 -21.86 14.72
C GLY A 189 0.19 -21.45 14.40
N SER A 190 -0.58 -21.05 15.41
CA SER A 190 -1.97 -20.60 15.26
C SER A 190 -2.09 -19.39 14.30
N VAL A 191 -1.15 -18.46 14.35
CA VAL A 191 -1.12 -17.31 13.42
C VAL A 191 -0.82 -17.78 11.99
N ALA A 192 0.12 -18.71 11.80
CA ALA A 192 0.45 -19.24 10.48
C ALA A 192 -0.75 -19.97 9.85
N ASP A 193 -1.43 -20.82 10.63
CA ASP A 193 -2.63 -21.54 10.17
C ASP A 193 -3.76 -20.55 9.85
N TYR A 194 -3.97 -19.54 10.68
CA TYR A 194 -5.00 -18.53 10.47
C TYR A 194 -4.80 -17.77 9.15
N VAL A 195 -3.59 -17.27 8.86
CA VAL A 195 -3.34 -16.52 7.63
C VAL A 195 -3.42 -17.39 6.38
N LEU A 196 -3.16 -18.70 6.48
CA LEU A 196 -3.28 -19.66 5.38
C LEU A 196 -4.68 -20.25 5.23
N THR A 197 -5.59 -19.97 6.15
CA THR A 197 -6.99 -20.38 6.04
C THR A 197 -7.71 -19.53 5.00
N LYS A 198 -8.58 -20.18 4.19
CA LYS A 198 -9.43 -19.51 3.19
C LYS A 198 -10.41 -18.55 3.88
N MET A 199 -10.61 -17.40 3.29
CA MET A 199 -11.60 -16.42 3.72
C MET A 199 -13.03 -16.90 3.37
N SER A 200 -13.97 -16.63 4.27
CA SER A 200 -15.39 -16.74 4.02
C SER A 200 -15.87 -15.69 3.00
N PRO A 201 -17.05 -15.85 2.38
CA PRO A 201 -17.62 -14.83 1.49
C PRO A 201 -17.75 -13.44 2.15
N LYS A 202 -18.10 -13.38 3.42
CA LYS A 202 -18.19 -12.13 4.20
C LYS A 202 -16.82 -11.43 4.33
N GLU A 203 -15.77 -12.19 4.62
CA GLU A 203 -14.41 -11.66 4.72
C GLU A 203 -13.91 -11.16 3.36
N LEU A 204 -14.16 -11.92 2.28
CA LEU A 204 -13.81 -11.50 0.92
C LEU A 204 -14.51 -10.19 0.54
N THR A 205 -15.79 -10.04 0.87
CA THR A 205 -16.55 -8.80 0.62
C THR A 205 -15.96 -7.63 1.39
N ALA A 206 -15.62 -7.82 2.66
CA ALA A 206 -15.02 -6.75 3.48
C ALA A 206 -13.65 -6.31 2.97
N VAL A 207 -12.81 -7.25 2.51
CA VAL A 207 -11.50 -6.93 1.92
C VAL A 207 -11.65 -6.19 0.59
N ARG A 208 -12.60 -6.60 -0.27
CA ARG A 208 -12.88 -5.92 -1.54
C ARG A 208 -13.41 -4.50 -1.33
N ALA A 209 -14.30 -4.29 -0.36
CA ALA A 209 -14.84 -2.98 -0.03
C ALA A 209 -13.78 -1.98 0.46
N ALA A 210 -12.61 -2.46 0.90
CA ALA A 210 -11.48 -1.62 1.26
C ALA A 210 -10.86 -0.89 0.04
N ALA A 211 -11.25 -1.23 -1.20
CA ALA A 211 -10.71 -0.60 -2.40
C ALA A 211 -11.04 0.90 -2.47
N ASP A 212 -12.26 1.30 -2.16
CA ASP A 212 -12.67 2.70 -2.21
C ASP A 212 -11.85 3.60 -1.26
N PRO A 213 -11.75 3.33 0.05
CA PRO A 213 -10.90 4.15 0.91
C PRO A 213 -9.42 4.11 0.52
N VAL A 214 -8.93 3.02 -0.11
CA VAL A 214 -7.55 2.96 -0.59
C VAL A 214 -7.34 3.88 -1.78
N VAL A 215 -8.31 4.04 -2.69
CA VAL A 215 -8.22 5.03 -3.78
C VAL A 215 -7.97 6.42 -3.23
N GLU A 216 -8.72 6.85 -2.21
CA GLU A 216 -8.57 8.17 -1.60
C GLU A 216 -7.16 8.36 -1.00
N LEU A 217 -6.67 7.34 -0.27
CA LEU A 217 -5.31 7.35 0.28
C LEU A 217 -4.21 7.41 -0.79
N LEU A 218 -4.43 6.79 -1.95
CA LEU A 218 -3.50 6.85 -3.07
C LEU A 218 -3.52 8.24 -3.74
N LEU A 219 -4.69 8.86 -3.86
CA LEU A 219 -4.81 10.24 -4.33
C LEU A 219 -4.13 11.22 -3.37
N GLU A 220 -4.36 11.09 -2.07
CA GLU A 220 -3.64 11.88 -1.07
C GLU A 220 -2.12 11.71 -1.18
N GLU A 221 -1.62 10.48 -1.35
CA GLU A 221 -0.18 10.22 -1.48
C GLU A 221 0.38 10.81 -2.78
N LEU A 222 -0.35 10.74 -3.90
CA LEU A 222 0.06 11.27 -5.19
C LEU A 222 0.27 12.79 -5.15
N TYR A 223 -0.59 13.51 -4.41
CA TYR A 223 -0.57 14.97 -4.28
C TYR A 223 0.13 15.45 -3.01
N ARG A 224 0.66 14.55 -2.20
CA ARG A 224 1.35 14.90 -0.95
C ARG A 224 2.62 15.70 -1.25
N GLU A 225 2.70 16.91 -0.69
CA GLU A 225 3.92 17.72 -0.74
C GLU A 225 5.05 17.07 0.07
N GLN A 226 6.29 17.37 -0.27
CA GLN A 226 7.43 16.99 0.57
C GLN A 226 7.38 17.81 1.84
N GLU A 227 7.43 17.15 2.99
CA GLU A 227 7.89 17.81 4.21
C GLU A 227 9.36 18.20 3.96
N GLN A 228 9.62 19.52 3.91
CA GLN A 228 10.98 20.03 3.87
C GLN A 228 11.66 19.61 5.19
N SER A 229 12.63 18.70 5.10
CA SER A 229 13.49 18.27 6.21
C SER A 229 14.57 19.29 6.45
#